data_eaa3a05d9cfddf00fa3bc52a7d871a14
#
_entry.id   eaa3a05d9cfddf00fa3bc52a7d871a14
#
_cell.length_a   1.000
_cell.length_b   1.000
_cell.length_c   1.000
_cell.angle_alpha   90.00
_cell.angle_beta   90.00
_cell.angle_gamma   90.00
#
_symmetry.space_group_name_H-M   'P 1'
#
loop_
_entity.id
_entity.type
_entity.pdbx_description
1 polymer ?
#
loop_
_entity_poly.entity_id
_entity_poly.type
_entity_poly.pdbx_seq_one_letter_code
_entity_poly.pdbx_strand_id
1 'polypeptide(L)'
;MPSNFDFLKPDFPQLCDHATHAENLVHSAPRASCFYIRYTLEQAVHWLYANDPYLQLPYDDKLSALIHEQTFQDNLSPNLFPKLRTIQKMGNIAVHRSAPIGTSDSLHLIEELFHFLYWLCRSYSPNGKTLGKIDFNPQLIQQPLAQGKTELTLLQLQSLET
;
A
#
# COMPACT_ATOMS: atom_id res chain seq x y z
N MET A 1 -7.90 16.39 2.18
CA MET A 1 -8.58 15.27 2.87
C MET A 1 -7.58 14.51 3.71
N PRO A 2 -7.91 14.14 4.94
CA PRO A 2 -7.01 13.32 5.74
C PRO A 2 -6.87 11.92 5.15
N SER A 3 -5.69 11.36 5.30
CA SER A 3 -5.35 10.04 4.84
C SER A 3 -4.75 9.25 6.00
N ASN A 4 -4.91 7.92 5.96
CA ASN A 4 -4.24 7.06 6.92
C ASN A 4 -2.71 7.20 6.83
N PHE A 5 -2.19 7.73 5.74
CA PHE A 5 -0.76 7.81 5.47
C PHE A 5 -0.15 9.19 5.68
N ASP A 6 -0.92 10.13 6.25
CA ASP A 6 -0.43 11.50 6.46
C ASP A 6 0.83 11.57 7.33
N PHE A 7 1.05 10.57 8.20
CA PHE A 7 2.25 10.51 9.04
C PHE A 7 3.55 10.42 8.23
N LEU A 8 3.47 10.04 6.96
CA LEU A 8 4.63 9.92 6.10
C LEU A 8 5.10 11.25 5.52
N LYS A 9 4.22 12.27 5.49
CA LYS A 9 4.51 13.52 4.77
C LYS A 9 5.84 14.19 5.14
N PRO A 10 6.19 14.32 6.43
CA PRO A 10 7.40 15.06 6.77
C PRO A 10 8.68 14.43 6.23
N ASP A 11 8.81 13.11 6.27
CA ASP A 11 10.05 12.43 5.96
C ASP A 11 10.01 11.56 4.70
N PHE A 12 8.80 11.15 4.30
CA PHE A 12 8.61 10.27 3.14
C PHE A 12 7.48 10.79 2.26
N PRO A 13 7.61 12.02 1.72
CA PRO A 13 6.49 12.62 0.96
C PRO A 13 6.09 11.83 -0.28
N GLN A 14 7.04 11.19 -0.97
CA GLN A 14 6.73 10.40 -2.16
C GLN A 14 5.97 9.13 -1.80
N LEU A 15 6.39 8.46 -0.72
CA LEU A 15 5.64 7.30 -0.24
C LEU A 15 4.23 7.69 0.21
N CYS A 16 4.10 8.86 0.82
CA CYS A 16 2.79 9.38 1.20
C CYS A 16 1.90 9.55 -0.03
N ASP A 17 2.42 10.13 -1.10
CA ASP A 17 1.66 10.35 -2.33
C ASP A 17 1.23 9.01 -2.95
N HIS A 18 2.14 8.06 -3.04
CA HIS A 18 1.83 6.73 -3.62
C HIS A 18 0.80 5.98 -2.77
N ALA A 19 0.99 5.98 -1.45
CA ALA A 19 0.09 5.28 -0.55
C ALA A 19 -1.30 5.91 -0.56
N THR A 20 -1.38 7.23 -0.56
CA THR A 20 -2.65 7.95 -0.60
C THR A 20 -3.37 7.68 -1.93
N HIS A 21 -2.63 7.63 -3.04
CA HIS A 21 -3.22 7.30 -4.32
C HIS A 21 -3.84 5.89 -4.31
N ALA A 22 -3.09 4.92 -3.77
CA ALA A 22 -3.60 3.56 -3.63
C ALA A 22 -4.85 3.52 -2.75
N GLU A 23 -4.82 4.26 -1.63
CA GLU A 23 -5.93 4.34 -0.70
C GLU A 23 -7.19 4.88 -1.37
N ASN A 24 -7.03 5.90 -2.21
CA ASN A 24 -8.17 6.52 -2.89
C ASN A 24 -8.85 5.58 -3.89
N LEU A 25 -8.16 4.53 -4.33
CA LEU A 25 -8.71 3.58 -5.30
C LEU A 25 -9.33 2.34 -4.65
N VAL A 26 -9.25 2.20 -3.32
CA VAL A 26 -9.66 0.96 -2.64
C VAL A 26 -11.08 0.55 -3.00
N HIS A 27 -12.02 1.48 -2.99
CA HIS A 27 -13.43 1.17 -3.26
C HIS A 27 -13.81 1.34 -4.72
N SER A 28 -13.21 2.31 -5.41
CA SER A 28 -13.62 2.61 -6.79
C SER A 28 -12.94 1.73 -7.84
N ALA A 29 -11.71 1.28 -7.56
CA ALA A 29 -10.94 0.47 -8.50
C ALA A 29 -10.03 -0.48 -7.74
N PRO A 30 -10.59 -1.54 -7.13
CA PRO A 30 -9.82 -2.43 -6.24
C PRO A 30 -8.58 -3.03 -6.88
N ARG A 31 -8.67 -3.47 -8.15
CA ARG A 31 -7.52 -4.05 -8.85
C ARG A 31 -6.39 -3.03 -8.98
N ALA A 32 -6.72 -1.82 -9.40
CA ALA A 32 -5.73 -0.75 -9.52
C ALA A 32 -5.15 -0.40 -8.15
N SER A 33 -5.98 -0.39 -7.11
CA SER A 33 -5.50 -0.16 -5.76
C SER A 33 -4.45 -1.19 -5.37
N CYS A 34 -4.72 -2.48 -5.59
CA CYS A 34 -3.78 -3.55 -5.26
C CYS A 34 -2.46 -3.40 -6.01
N PHE A 35 -2.52 -2.97 -7.28
CA PHE A 35 -1.31 -2.69 -8.05
C PHE A 35 -0.49 -1.56 -7.38
N TYR A 36 -1.14 -0.46 -7.02
CA TYR A 36 -0.44 0.68 -6.43
C TYR A 36 0.02 0.40 -5.00
N ILE A 37 -0.69 -0.46 -4.27
CA ILE A 37 -0.22 -0.91 -2.95
C ILE A 37 1.11 -1.66 -3.10
N ARG A 38 1.17 -2.59 -4.04
CA ARG A 38 2.41 -3.32 -4.30
C ARG A 38 3.52 -2.39 -4.78
N TYR A 39 3.20 -1.47 -5.66
CA TYR A 39 4.16 -0.49 -6.15
C TYR A 39 4.73 0.34 -4.99
N THR A 40 3.87 0.80 -4.09
CA THR A 40 4.29 1.58 -2.91
C THR A 40 5.22 0.75 -2.02
N LEU A 41 4.83 -0.51 -1.76
CA LEU A 41 5.69 -1.42 -1.01
C LEU A 41 7.05 -1.55 -1.66
N GLU A 42 7.08 -1.75 -2.96
CA GLU A 42 8.33 -1.91 -3.71
C GLU A 42 9.22 -0.68 -3.57
N GLN A 43 8.64 0.51 -3.69
CA GLN A 43 9.38 1.76 -3.51
C GLN A 43 9.95 1.87 -2.10
N ALA A 44 9.18 1.51 -1.09
CA ALA A 44 9.64 1.56 0.30
C ALA A 44 10.77 0.56 0.55
N VAL A 45 10.65 -0.64 -0.01
CA VAL A 45 11.68 -1.67 0.14
C VAL A 45 12.98 -1.23 -0.55
N HIS A 46 12.88 -0.66 -1.75
CA HIS A 46 14.08 -0.13 -2.44
C HIS A 46 14.72 0.99 -1.62
N TRP A 47 13.91 1.85 -1.00
CA TRP A 47 14.43 2.89 -0.14
C TRP A 47 15.24 2.30 1.03
N LEU A 48 14.70 1.23 1.64
CA LEU A 48 15.40 0.57 2.74
C LEU A 48 16.76 0.04 2.32
N TYR A 49 16.83 -0.67 1.18
CA TYR A 49 18.11 -1.20 0.70
C TYR A 49 19.10 -0.09 0.34
N ALA A 50 18.59 1.05 -0.11
CA ALA A 50 19.46 2.17 -0.47
C ALA A 50 19.97 2.93 0.76
N ASN A 51 19.28 2.87 1.87
CA ASN A 51 19.54 3.73 3.02
C ASN A 51 19.98 2.99 4.28
N ASP A 52 19.81 1.68 4.35
CA ASP A 52 20.25 0.89 5.51
C ASP A 52 21.43 0.02 5.12
N PRO A 53 22.64 0.36 5.57
CA PRO A 53 23.85 -0.39 5.17
C PRO A 53 23.89 -1.82 5.71
N TYR A 54 23.06 -2.17 6.69
CA TYR A 54 22.97 -3.54 7.19
C TYR A 54 22.36 -4.48 6.14
N LEU A 55 21.46 -3.97 5.29
CA LEU A 55 20.76 -4.78 4.31
C LEU A 55 21.67 -5.10 3.14
N GLN A 56 21.68 -6.38 2.73
CA GLN A 56 22.49 -6.86 1.63
C GLN A 56 21.63 -7.09 0.41
N LEU A 57 21.85 -6.27 -0.62
CA LEU A 57 21.06 -6.35 -1.85
C LEU A 57 21.30 -7.69 -2.53
N PRO A 58 20.27 -8.50 -2.79
CA PRO A 58 20.44 -9.76 -3.50
C PRO A 58 20.74 -9.54 -4.97
N TYR A 59 21.24 -10.58 -5.64
CA TYR A 59 21.52 -10.51 -7.09
C TYR A 59 20.23 -10.19 -7.86
N ASP A 60 19.13 -10.89 -7.54
CA ASP A 60 17.82 -10.64 -8.14
C ASP A 60 17.13 -9.55 -7.31
N ASP A 61 16.75 -8.44 -7.96
CA ASP A 61 16.15 -7.31 -7.29
C ASP A 61 14.61 -7.26 -7.42
N LYS A 62 13.99 -8.36 -7.81
CA LYS A 62 12.53 -8.45 -7.78
C LYS A 62 12.02 -8.33 -6.35
N LEU A 63 10.82 -7.81 -6.19
CA LEU A 63 10.25 -7.61 -4.85
C LEU A 63 10.26 -8.90 -4.03
N SER A 64 9.90 -10.05 -4.63
CA SER A 64 9.91 -11.30 -3.89
C SER A 64 11.30 -11.65 -3.37
N ALA A 65 12.35 -11.43 -4.18
CA ALA A 65 13.72 -11.68 -3.74
C ALA A 65 14.12 -10.71 -2.63
N LEU A 66 13.76 -9.44 -2.76
CA LEU A 66 14.12 -8.41 -1.79
C LEU A 66 13.53 -8.69 -0.41
N ILE A 67 12.26 -9.11 -0.35
CA ILE A 67 11.63 -9.35 0.95
C ILE A 67 12.03 -10.68 1.58
N HIS A 68 12.56 -11.61 0.78
CA HIS A 68 13.02 -12.91 1.29
C HIS A 68 14.49 -12.92 1.69
N GLU A 69 15.23 -11.87 1.35
CA GLU A 69 16.65 -11.81 1.69
C GLU A 69 16.83 -11.80 3.21
N GLN A 70 17.83 -12.54 3.70
CA GLN A 70 17.95 -12.82 5.13
C GLN A 70 18.14 -11.56 5.98
N THR A 71 18.98 -10.62 5.53
CA THR A 71 19.21 -9.40 6.32
C THR A 71 17.95 -8.55 6.41
N PHE A 72 17.16 -8.54 5.34
CA PHE A 72 15.88 -7.83 5.35
C PHE A 72 14.93 -8.47 6.37
N GLN A 73 14.80 -9.80 6.34
CA GLN A 73 13.91 -10.48 7.28
C GLN A 73 14.37 -10.31 8.73
N ASP A 74 15.68 -10.35 8.96
CA ASP A 74 16.23 -10.19 10.31
C ASP A 74 15.91 -8.81 10.89
N ASN A 75 15.87 -7.81 10.03
CA ASN A 75 15.64 -6.43 10.44
C ASN A 75 14.15 -6.09 10.58
N LEU A 76 13.31 -6.82 9.87
CA LEU A 76 11.87 -6.59 9.83
C LEU A 76 11.20 -7.11 11.11
N SER A 77 10.22 -6.36 11.62
CA SER A 77 9.39 -6.87 12.70
C SER A 77 8.72 -8.18 12.24
N PRO A 78 8.80 -9.26 13.05
CA PRO A 78 8.41 -10.61 12.56
C PRO A 78 6.99 -10.72 12.04
N ASN A 79 6.05 -9.98 12.62
CA ASN A 79 4.65 -10.04 12.21
C ASN A 79 4.38 -9.39 10.88
N LEU A 80 5.35 -8.66 10.32
CA LEU A 80 5.16 -7.95 9.04
C LEU A 80 5.44 -8.82 7.82
N PHE A 81 6.31 -9.81 7.94
CA PHE A 81 6.70 -10.59 6.77
C PHE A 81 5.51 -11.23 6.03
N PRO A 82 4.58 -11.90 6.73
CA PRO A 82 3.40 -12.45 6.05
C PRO A 82 2.57 -11.38 5.33
N LYS A 83 2.52 -10.18 5.90
CA LYS A 83 1.79 -9.06 5.29
C LYS A 83 2.42 -8.64 3.97
N LEU A 84 3.76 -8.54 3.94
CA LEU A 84 4.49 -8.18 2.73
C LEU A 84 4.32 -9.25 1.65
N ARG A 85 4.35 -10.52 2.03
CA ARG A 85 4.12 -11.61 1.09
C ARG A 85 2.73 -11.53 0.47
N THR A 86 1.73 -11.23 1.28
CA THR A 86 0.35 -11.10 0.79
C THR A 86 0.26 -9.97 -0.23
N ILE A 87 0.86 -8.82 0.07
CA ILE A 87 0.86 -7.68 -0.86
C ILE A 87 1.54 -8.06 -2.17
N GLN A 88 2.70 -8.70 -2.09
CA GLN A 88 3.47 -9.08 -3.27
C GLN A 88 2.66 -10.05 -4.15
N LYS A 89 2.04 -11.05 -3.55
CA LYS A 89 1.26 -12.04 -4.30
C LYS A 89 0.00 -11.45 -4.91
N MET A 90 -0.76 -10.69 -4.14
CA MET A 90 -1.99 -10.08 -4.64
C MET A 90 -1.72 -9.02 -5.71
N GLY A 91 -0.63 -8.28 -5.57
CA GLY A 91 -0.22 -7.33 -6.60
C GLY A 91 0.14 -8.02 -7.91
N ASN A 92 0.78 -9.18 -7.83
CA ASN A 92 1.06 -9.97 -9.04
C ASN A 92 -0.22 -10.47 -9.70
N ILE A 93 -1.19 -10.91 -8.92
CA ILE A 93 -2.49 -11.31 -9.45
C ILE A 93 -3.17 -10.13 -10.13
N ALA A 94 -3.09 -8.95 -9.53
CA ALA A 94 -3.72 -7.75 -10.09
C ALA A 94 -3.17 -7.40 -11.47
N VAL A 95 -1.88 -7.68 -11.71
CA VAL A 95 -1.21 -7.35 -12.98
C VAL A 95 -1.34 -8.45 -14.01
N HIS A 96 -1.16 -9.70 -13.57
CA HIS A 96 -0.92 -10.82 -14.51
C HIS A 96 -2.07 -11.78 -14.67
N ARG A 97 -3.14 -11.67 -13.89
CA ARG A 97 -4.24 -12.62 -13.93
C ARG A 97 -5.58 -11.93 -14.08
N SER A 98 -6.52 -12.66 -14.67
CA SER A 98 -7.89 -12.17 -14.81
C SER A 98 -8.77 -12.51 -13.61
N ALA A 99 -8.22 -13.14 -12.58
CA ALA A 99 -8.97 -13.46 -11.37
C ALA A 99 -9.59 -12.19 -10.80
N PRO A 100 -10.85 -12.24 -10.35
CA PRO A 100 -11.49 -11.05 -9.82
C PRO A 100 -10.85 -10.58 -8.53
N ILE A 101 -10.75 -9.26 -8.38
CA ILE A 101 -10.27 -8.61 -7.17
C ILE A 101 -11.35 -7.66 -6.71
N GLY A 102 -11.81 -7.85 -5.48
CA GLY A 102 -12.88 -7.02 -4.93
C GLY A 102 -12.37 -6.04 -3.88
N THR A 103 -13.30 -5.23 -3.40
CA THR A 103 -13.01 -4.22 -2.38
C THR A 103 -12.43 -4.83 -1.10
N SER A 104 -12.91 -6.03 -0.71
CA SER A 104 -12.37 -6.68 0.48
C SER A 104 -10.88 -6.98 0.35
N ASP A 105 -10.41 -7.30 -0.86
CA ASP A 105 -9.00 -7.55 -1.12
C ASP A 105 -8.18 -6.28 -0.98
N SER A 106 -8.60 -5.21 -1.65
CA SER A 106 -7.87 -3.95 -1.60
C SER A 106 -7.91 -3.33 -0.21
N LEU A 107 -9.03 -3.45 0.49
CA LEU A 107 -9.15 -2.94 1.85
C LEU A 107 -8.20 -3.67 2.79
N HIS A 108 -8.11 -5.00 2.67
CA HIS A 108 -7.19 -5.79 3.47
C HIS A 108 -5.73 -5.38 3.17
N LEU A 109 -5.39 -5.26 1.90
CA LEU A 109 -4.02 -4.93 1.51
C LEU A 109 -3.59 -3.52 1.92
N ILE A 110 -4.50 -2.55 1.83
CA ILE A 110 -4.13 -1.18 2.23
C ILE A 110 -3.82 -1.12 3.72
N GLU A 111 -4.53 -1.90 4.53
CA GLU A 111 -4.23 -1.97 5.96
C GLU A 111 -2.89 -2.65 6.21
N GLU A 112 -2.56 -3.72 5.47
CA GLU A 112 -1.26 -4.36 5.58
C GLU A 112 -0.13 -3.40 5.22
N LEU A 113 -0.32 -2.61 4.16
CA LEU A 113 0.63 -1.59 3.77
C LEU A 113 0.79 -0.53 4.86
N PHE A 114 -0.31 -0.12 5.47
CA PHE A 114 -0.29 0.84 6.57
C PHE A 114 0.61 0.35 7.71
N HIS A 115 0.46 -0.91 8.11
CA HIS A 115 1.26 -1.47 9.20
C HIS A 115 2.75 -1.44 8.88
N PHE A 116 3.11 -1.79 7.64
CA PHE A 116 4.50 -1.77 7.22
C PHE A 116 5.07 -0.35 7.18
N LEU A 117 4.35 0.59 6.59
CA LEU A 117 4.84 1.96 6.46
C LEU A 117 4.90 2.67 7.82
N TYR A 118 4.01 2.32 8.73
CA TYR A 118 4.10 2.82 10.10
C TYR A 118 5.39 2.33 10.77
N TRP A 119 5.68 1.02 10.64
CA TRP A 119 6.93 0.46 11.14
C TRP A 119 8.14 1.15 10.52
N LEU A 120 8.12 1.36 9.21
CA LEU A 120 9.19 2.03 8.49
C LEU A 120 9.45 3.44 9.06
N CYS A 121 8.38 4.20 9.22
CA CYS A 121 8.49 5.56 9.71
C CYS A 121 9.01 5.58 11.15
N ARG A 122 8.47 4.70 12.01
CA ARG A 122 8.93 4.60 13.40
C ARG A 122 10.39 4.23 13.49
N SER A 123 10.86 3.36 12.61
CA SER A 123 12.20 2.79 12.70
C SER A 123 13.26 3.64 12.03
N TYR A 124 12.92 4.38 10.97
CA TYR A 124 13.91 5.04 10.12
C TYR A 124 13.78 6.55 10.02
N SER A 125 12.62 7.11 10.34
CA SER A 125 12.46 8.57 10.30
C SER A 125 13.22 9.20 11.47
N PRO A 126 13.85 10.37 11.27
CA PRO A 126 14.45 11.12 12.37
C PRO A 126 13.48 11.40 13.51
N ASN A 127 12.20 11.57 13.20
CA ASN A 127 11.16 11.86 14.18
C ASN A 127 10.35 10.61 14.53
N GLY A 128 10.80 9.43 14.14
CA GLY A 128 10.03 8.21 14.30
C GLY A 128 9.69 7.89 15.76
N LYS A 129 10.61 8.16 16.68
CA LYS A 129 10.40 7.84 18.10
C LYS A 129 9.33 8.71 18.74
N THR A 130 9.08 9.88 18.18
CA THR A 130 8.05 10.79 18.70
C THR A 130 6.70 10.56 18.01
N LEU A 131 6.67 9.70 17.00
CA LEU A 131 5.43 9.34 16.33
C LEU A 131 4.57 8.51 17.26
N GLY A 132 3.43 9.06 17.67
CA GLY A 132 2.52 8.36 18.55
C GLY A 132 1.89 7.15 17.89
N LYS A 133 1.17 6.35 18.67
CA LYS A 133 0.43 5.24 18.10
C LYS A 133 -0.67 5.78 17.19
N ILE A 134 -0.71 5.25 15.97
CA ILE A 134 -1.72 5.59 14.98
C ILE A 134 -2.41 4.31 14.57
N ASP A 135 -3.73 4.29 14.68
CA ASP A 135 -4.53 3.14 14.26
C ASP A 135 -5.04 3.37 12.84
N PHE A 136 -5.11 2.29 12.08
CA PHE A 136 -5.70 2.35 10.75
C PHE A 136 -7.19 2.67 10.87
N ASN A 137 -7.64 3.67 10.11
CA ASN A 137 -9.04 4.10 10.14
C ASN A 137 -9.66 3.91 8.75
N PRO A 138 -10.45 2.85 8.55
CA PRO A 138 -11.07 2.62 7.25
C PRO A 138 -12.08 3.70 6.86
N GLN A 139 -12.56 4.51 7.82
CA GLN A 139 -13.49 5.58 7.53
C GLN A 139 -12.84 6.73 6.74
N LEU A 140 -11.50 6.81 6.74
CA LEU A 140 -10.78 7.83 5.97
C LEU A 140 -10.68 7.47 4.49
N ILE A 141 -10.99 6.22 4.13
CA ILE A 141 -10.87 5.78 2.74
C ILE A 141 -12.04 6.33 1.93
N GLN A 142 -11.72 6.94 0.78
CA GLN A 142 -12.70 7.56 -0.08
C GLN A 142 -13.70 6.54 -0.59
N GLN A 143 -15.00 6.82 -0.40
CA GLN A 143 -16.07 5.99 -0.92
C GLN A 143 -16.44 6.47 -2.31
N PRO A 144 -16.94 5.56 -3.19
CA PRO A 144 -17.51 6.00 -4.47
C PRO A 144 -18.71 6.89 -4.22
N LEU A 145 -18.98 7.86 -5.10
CA LEU A 145 -20.20 8.66 -5.03
C LEU A 145 -21.40 7.76 -5.32
N ALA A 146 -22.42 7.90 -4.50
CA ALA A 146 -23.62 7.09 -4.64
C ALA A 146 -24.32 7.44 -5.94
N GLN A 147 -24.40 7.48 -6.08
CA GLN A 147 -24.97 7.52 -6.72
C GLN A 147 -25.44 7.87 -7.27
N GLY A 148 -25.32 8.09 -7.50
CA GLY A 148 -25.72 8.33 -7.70
C GLY A 148 -25.54 8.76 -8.26
N LYS A 149 -25.24 8.73 -8.31
CA LYS A 149 -24.97 8.68 -8.56
C LYS A 149 -24.61 8.52 -9.01
N THR A 150 -24.59 8.39 -9.24
CA THR A 150 -24.31 7.85 -9.50
C THR A 150 -24.38 7.50 -10.07
N GLU A 151 -24.49 7.61 -10.20
CA GLU A 151 -24.68 7.08 -10.60
C GLU A 151 -25.06 6.86 -11.34
N LEU A 152 -25.32 7.30 -11.56
CA LEU A 152 -25.72 6.93 -12.18
C LEU A 152 -25.61 7.06 -12.93
N THR A 153 -25.41 7.46 -12.87
CA THR A 153 -25.36 7.29 -13.43
C THR A 153 -24.95 7.19 -14.18
N LEU A 154 -24.79 7.47 -14.15
CA LEU A 154 -24.45 7.05 -14.71
C LEU A 154 -24.72 6.52 -15.31
N LEU A 155 -25.25 6.61 -15.11
CA LEU A 155 -25.59 6.00 -15.48
C LEU A 155 -25.89 5.94 -15.95
N GLN A 156 -26.15 6.36 -15.82
CA GLN A 156 -26.34 6.19 -16.17
C GLN A 156 -25.87 6.39 -16.88
N LEU A 157 -25.54 6.85 -16.97
CA LEU A 157 -25.11 6.71 -17.56
C LEU A 157 -24.94 6.29 -18.40
N GLN A 158 -25.20 6.01 -18.40
CA GLN A 158 -25.13 5.26 -19.14
C GLN A 158 -25.59 4.77 -19.81
N SER A 159 -26.13 5.07 -19.51
CA SER A 159 -26.73 4.55 -20.11
C SER A 159 -26.71 4.76 -20.69
N LEU A 160 -26.37 5.41 -20.55
CA LEU A 160 -26.24 5.30 -21.13
C LEU A 160 -25.86 5.11 -21.97
N GLU A 161 -25.62 5.06 -21.92
CA GLU A 161 -25.36 4.54 -22.82
C GLU A 161 -25.79 3.83 -23.48
N THR A 162 -26.14 3.97 -23.73
CA THR A 162 -26.74 3.23 -24.33
C THR A 162 -26.89 2.82 -24.97
#